data_c673069c81fe6b51e4ea7d3792daffae
#
_entry.id   c673069c81fe6b51e4ea7d3792daffae
#
_cell.length_a   1.000
_cell.length_b   1.000
_cell.length_c   1.000
_cell.angle_alpha   90.00
_cell.angle_beta   90.00
_cell.angle_gamma   90.00
#
_symmetry.space_group_name_H-M   'P 1'
#
loop_
_entity.id
_entity.type
_entity.pdbx_description
1 polymer ?
#
loop_
_entity_poly.entity_id
_entity_poly.type
_entity_poly.pdbx_seq_one_letter_code
_entity_poly.pdbx_strand_id
1 'polypeptide(L)'
;MPTFVIKTPRLILRPWCDEDHAPYAALNADPEVRRYWPTTLNREESDAQAARLQKHIDEHGFGFWAVEAPSVADFIGFIGLMHAQSDLPFAPAVEAGWRLARPYWGRGYATEGALAALADGFGRLGLQEIVAYAVAINAPSRRVMERIGMTHDPADDYDHKDREPNDPLCRHVVYRKKRDVG
;
A
#
# COMPACT_ATOMS: atom_id res chain seq x y z
N MET A 1 23.54 -5.89 -7.47
CA MET A 1 23.45 -5.21 -6.16
C MET A 1 22.74 -6.11 -5.19
N PRO A 2 23.07 -6.13 -3.88
CA PRO A 2 22.30 -6.92 -2.95
C PRO A 2 20.85 -6.43 -2.97
N THR A 3 19.93 -7.37 -3.18
CA THR A 3 18.50 -7.09 -3.21
C THR A 3 18.05 -6.70 -1.81
N PHE A 4 17.57 -5.47 -1.63
CA PHE A 4 17.05 -5.02 -0.35
C PHE A 4 15.73 -5.73 -0.03
N VAL A 5 15.60 -6.24 1.17
CA VAL A 5 14.38 -6.87 1.70
C VAL A 5 14.12 -6.42 3.13
N ILE A 6 12.86 -6.29 3.49
CA ILE A 6 12.43 -6.03 4.86
C ILE A 6 11.89 -7.34 5.45
N LYS A 7 12.45 -7.77 6.58
CA LYS A 7 11.99 -8.97 7.28
C LYS A 7 11.29 -8.61 8.58
N THR A 8 10.19 -9.27 8.83
CA THR A 8 9.43 -9.21 10.08
C THR A 8 9.33 -10.62 10.69
N PRO A 9 8.73 -10.80 11.86
CA PRO A 9 8.54 -12.14 12.42
C PRO A 9 7.78 -13.11 11.51
N ARG A 10 6.87 -12.62 10.66
CA ARG A 10 6.00 -13.47 9.83
C ARG A 10 6.03 -13.14 8.33
N LEU A 11 6.70 -12.04 7.92
CA LEU A 11 6.67 -11.57 6.53
C LEU A 11 8.06 -11.30 5.99
N ILE A 12 8.19 -11.43 4.67
CA ILE A 12 9.31 -10.94 3.88
C ILE A 12 8.72 -10.00 2.82
N LEU A 13 9.10 -8.72 2.89
CA LEU A 13 8.80 -7.73 1.87
C LEU A 13 10.00 -7.67 0.92
N ARG A 14 9.80 -8.04 -0.34
CA ARG A 14 10.87 -8.25 -1.32
C ARG A 14 10.52 -7.64 -2.68
N PRO A 15 11.49 -7.43 -3.59
CA PRO A 15 11.20 -7.12 -4.97
C PRO A 15 10.29 -8.16 -5.62
N TRP A 16 9.58 -7.73 -6.65
CA TRP A 16 8.70 -8.59 -7.43
C TRP A 16 9.51 -9.60 -8.24
N CYS A 17 8.92 -10.75 -8.49
CA CYS A 17 9.45 -11.77 -9.40
C CYS A 17 8.32 -12.26 -10.33
N ASP A 18 8.69 -13.03 -11.36
CA ASP A 18 7.72 -13.46 -12.38
C ASP A 18 6.61 -14.34 -11.79
N GLU A 19 6.92 -15.12 -10.76
CA GLU A 19 5.98 -15.99 -10.06
C GLU A 19 4.87 -15.19 -9.32
N ASP A 20 5.11 -13.94 -8.99
CA ASP A 20 4.12 -13.07 -8.33
C ASP A 20 3.00 -12.62 -9.26
N HIS A 21 3.21 -12.60 -10.56
CA HIS A 21 2.27 -12.06 -11.54
C HIS A 21 0.93 -12.82 -11.55
N ALA A 22 0.95 -14.14 -11.49
CA ALA A 22 -0.27 -14.95 -11.51
C ALA A 22 -1.12 -14.75 -10.24
N PRO A 23 -0.60 -14.89 -9.01
CA PRO A 23 -1.37 -14.63 -7.81
C PRO A 23 -1.77 -13.15 -7.67
N TYR A 24 -0.97 -12.20 -8.17
CA TYR A 24 -1.34 -10.79 -8.19
C TYR A 24 -2.51 -10.50 -9.13
N ALA A 25 -2.55 -11.13 -10.31
CA ALA A 25 -3.68 -11.02 -11.22
C ALA A 25 -4.97 -11.60 -10.59
N ALA A 26 -4.87 -12.74 -9.90
CA ALA A 26 -5.99 -13.31 -9.17
C ALA A 26 -6.50 -12.36 -8.06
N LEU A 27 -5.59 -11.73 -7.30
CA LEU A 27 -5.91 -10.71 -6.31
C LEU A 27 -6.63 -9.50 -6.92
N ASN A 28 -6.16 -9.01 -8.06
CA ASN A 28 -6.74 -7.84 -8.73
C ASN A 28 -8.06 -8.15 -9.46
N ALA A 29 -8.34 -9.41 -9.78
CA ALA A 29 -9.60 -9.87 -10.34
C ALA A 29 -10.67 -10.13 -9.27
N ASP A 30 -10.31 -10.20 -7.98
CA ASP A 30 -11.27 -10.43 -6.89
C ASP A 30 -12.06 -9.13 -6.59
N PRO A 31 -13.39 -9.12 -6.82
CA PRO A 31 -14.22 -7.94 -6.57
C PRO A 31 -14.25 -7.51 -5.09
N GLU A 32 -14.08 -8.44 -4.15
CA GLU A 32 -14.00 -8.11 -2.72
C GLU A 32 -12.71 -7.37 -2.38
N VAL A 33 -11.59 -7.73 -3.00
CA VAL A 33 -10.32 -7.01 -2.84
C VAL A 33 -10.43 -5.63 -3.49
N ARG A 34 -11.07 -5.55 -4.64
CA ARG A 34 -11.19 -4.32 -5.45
C ARG A 34 -12.43 -3.47 -5.15
N ARG A 35 -13.24 -3.82 -4.16
CA ARG A 35 -14.52 -3.14 -3.86
C ARG A 35 -14.42 -1.64 -3.55
N TYR A 36 -13.22 -1.14 -3.25
CA TYR A 36 -12.94 0.28 -3.02
C TYR A 36 -12.26 0.96 -4.23
N TRP A 37 -12.25 0.30 -5.36
CA TRP A 37 -11.81 0.82 -6.67
C TRP A 37 -12.93 0.69 -7.68
N PRO A 38 -12.88 1.48 -8.77
CA PRO A 38 -13.95 1.49 -9.78
C PRO A 38 -14.23 0.13 -10.40
N THR A 39 -13.16 -0.62 -10.66
CA THR A 39 -13.22 -1.90 -11.39
C THR A 39 -12.19 -2.88 -10.84
N THR A 40 -12.37 -4.16 -11.15
CA THR A 40 -11.31 -5.16 -11.09
C THR A 40 -10.31 -4.93 -12.24
N LEU A 41 -9.16 -5.59 -12.20
CA LEU A 41 -8.20 -5.58 -13.30
C LEU A 41 -8.17 -6.94 -13.99
N ASN A 42 -8.03 -6.93 -15.30
CA ASN A 42 -7.70 -8.12 -16.06
C ASN A 42 -6.21 -8.48 -15.94
N ARG A 43 -5.79 -9.57 -16.56
CA ARG A 43 -4.41 -10.06 -16.45
C ARG A 43 -3.39 -9.04 -16.98
N GLU A 44 -3.63 -8.46 -18.15
CA GLU A 44 -2.72 -7.50 -18.77
C GLU A 44 -2.58 -6.22 -17.93
N GLU A 45 -3.69 -5.68 -17.45
CA GLU A 45 -3.70 -4.51 -16.54
C GLU A 45 -2.97 -4.79 -15.22
N SER A 46 -3.14 -5.99 -14.67
CA SER A 46 -2.45 -6.41 -13.45
C SER A 46 -0.95 -6.53 -13.66
N ASP A 47 -0.51 -7.17 -14.76
CA ASP A 47 0.91 -7.30 -15.11
C ASP A 47 1.56 -5.93 -15.36
N ALA A 48 0.86 -5.03 -16.06
CA ALA A 48 1.30 -3.66 -16.26
C ALA A 48 1.43 -2.89 -14.93
N GLN A 49 0.52 -3.13 -13.98
CA GLN A 49 0.63 -2.54 -12.64
C GLN A 49 1.85 -3.09 -11.88
N ALA A 50 2.06 -4.41 -11.88
CA ALA A 50 3.23 -5.04 -11.24
C ALA A 50 4.55 -4.48 -11.81
N ALA A 51 4.63 -4.35 -13.13
CA ALA A 51 5.81 -3.77 -13.78
C ALA A 51 6.09 -2.32 -13.34
N ARG A 52 5.03 -1.50 -13.17
CA ARG A 52 5.20 -0.12 -12.64
C ARG A 52 5.68 -0.13 -11.18
N LEU A 53 5.19 -1.04 -10.35
CA LEU A 53 5.63 -1.16 -8.96
C LEU A 53 7.09 -1.60 -8.89
N GLN A 54 7.51 -2.58 -9.68
CA GLN A 54 8.91 -3.01 -9.76
C GLN A 54 9.80 -1.89 -10.27
N LYS A 55 9.39 -1.21 -11.35
CA LYS A 55 10.13 -0.06 -11.89
C LYS A 55 10.37 1.03 -10.85
N HIS A 56 9.36 1.36 -10.03
CA HIS A 56 9.52 2.34 -8.95
C HIS A 56 10.57 1.88 -7.92
N ILE A 57 10.60 0.60 -7.59
CA ILE A 57 11.61 0.02 -6.70
C ILE A 57 13.02 0.15 -7.32
N ASP A 58 13.16 -0.15 -8.60
CA ASP A 58 14.44 -0.09 -9.33
C ASP A 58 14.99 1.33 -9.40
N GLU A 59 14.11 2.32 -9.59
CA GLU A 59 14.48 3.73 -9.73
C GLU A 59 14.76 4.41 -8.38
N HIS A 60 14.06 4.03 -7.32
CA HIS A 60 14.09 4.76 -6.04
C HIS A 60 14.66 3.96 -4.87
N GLY A 61 14.84 2.64 -5.02
CA GLY A 61 15.34 1.77 -3.94
C GLY A 61 14.31 1.50 -2.84
N PHE A 62 13.04 1.85 -3.06
CA PHE A 62 11.88 1.53 -2.22
C PHE A 62 10.62 1.52 -3.08
N GLY A 63 9.56 0.90 -2.60
CA GLY A 63 8.30 0.82 -3.33
C GLY A 63 7.26 -0.01 -2.60
N PHE A 64 6.19 -0.36 -3.28
CA PHE A 64 5.25 -1.38 -2.84
C PHE A 64 5.85 -2.76 -3.13
N TRP A 65 6.40 -3.37 -2.10
CA TRP A 65 7.08 -4.65 -2.14
C TRP A 65 6.08 -5.80 -2.26
N ALA A 66 6.44 -6.84 -3.02
CA ALA A 66 5.75 -8.12 -2.94
C ALA A 66 5.94 -8.71 -1.53
N VAL A 67 4.89 -9.31 -0.99
CA VAL A 67 4.89 -9.85 0.38
C VAL A 67 4.76 -11.36 0.35
N GLU A 68 5.75 -12.02 0.93
CA GLU A 68 5.77 -13.44 1.23
C GLU A 68 5.45 -13.64 2.72
N ALA A 69 4.66 -14.66 3.02
CA ALA A 69 4.44 -15.16 4.38
C ALA A 69 5.03 -16.58 4.48
N PRO A 70 6.29 -16.75 4.94
CA PRO A 70 6.95 -18.05 4.99
C PRO A 70 6.09 -19.12 5.65
N SER A 71 6.06 -20.31 5.08
CA SER A 71 5.22 -21.45 5.51
C SER A 71 3.71 -21.28 5.31
N VAL A 72 3.26 -20.16 4.71
CA VAL A 72 1.86 -19.90 4.38
C VAL A 72 1.66 -19.74 2.88
N ALA A 73 2.37 -18.81 2.24
CA ALA A 73 2.33 -18.58 0.80
C ALA A 73 3.52 -17.72 0.35
N ASP A 74 4.02 -17.98 -0.85
CA ASP A 74 5.13 -17.24 -1.46
C ASP A 74 4.73 -15.83 -1.89
N PHE A 75 3.43 -15.58 -2.06
CA PHE A 75 2.86 -14.27 -2.34
C PHE A 75 1.49 -14.11 -1.68
N ILE A 76 1.32 -13.05 -0.90
CA ILE A 76 0.04 -12.70 -0.25
C ILE A 76 -0.51 -11.34 -0.67
N GLY A 77 0.24 -10.56 -1.45
CA GLY A 77 -0.10 -9.21 -1.88
C GLY A 77 1.10 -8.27 -1.87
N PHE A 78 0.86 -6.98 -1.70
CA PHE A 78 1.92 -5.99 -1.57
C PHE A 78 1.75 -5.11 -0.34
N ILE A 79 2.87 -4.63 0.21
CA ILE A 79 2.94 -3.62 1.27
C ILE A 79 4.20 -2.79 1.03
N GLY A 80 4.15 -1.48 1.33
CA GLY A 80 5.36 -0.66 1.28
C GLY A 80 5.09 0.83 1.25
N LEU A 81 6.07 1.55 0.74
CA LEU A 81 6.06 2.99 0.55
C LEU A 81 6.24 3.31 -0.93
N MET A 82 5.60 4.38 -1.41
CA MET A 82 5.72 4.83 -2.80
C MET A 82 5.58 6.35 -2.86
N HIS A 83 6.16 6.99 -3.85
CA HIS A 83 5.84 8.39 -4.13
C HIS A 83 4.36 8.51 -4.49
N ALA A 84 3.66 9.41 -3.82
CA ALA A 84 2.27 9.72 -4.13
C ALA A 84 2.15 10.29 -5.54
N GLN A 85 1.01 10.05 -6.19
CA GLN A 85 0.74 10.62 -7.50
C GLN A 85 0.76 12.15 -7.42
N SER A 86 1.36 12.79 -8.42
CA SER A 86 1.62 14.25 -8.40
C SER A 86 0.37 15.13 -8.44
N ASP A 87 -0.77 14.57 -8.82
CA ASP A 87 -2.05 15.26 -8.92
C ASP A 87 -2.91 15.17 -7.63
N LEU A 88 -2.42 14.45 -6.62
CA LEU A 88 -3.08 14.40 -5.31
C LEU A 88 -2.86 15.70 -4.51
N PRO A 89 -3.86 16.17 -3.76
CA PRO A 89 -3.79 17.46 -3.08
C PRO A 89 -2.70 17.58 -2.02
N PHE A 90 -2.19 16.46 -1.52
CA PHE A 90 -1.11 16.40 -0.55
C PHE A 90 0.27 16.09 -1.16
N ALA A 91 0.36 15.98 -2.50
CA ALA A 91 1.64 15.79 -3.18
C ALA A 91 2.48 17.09 -3.19
N PRO A 92 3.84 17.00 -3.18
CA PRO A 92 4.62 15.78 -3.16
C PRO A 92 4.67 15.13 -1.78
N ALA A 93 4.51 13.81 -1.71
CA ALA A 93 4.56 13.04 -0.48
C ALA A 93 5.03 11.59 -0.75
N VAL A 94 5.41 10.87 0.29
CA VAL A 94 5.55 9.42 0.24
C VAL A 94 4.36 8.79 0.94
N GLU A 95 3.68 7.89 0.25
CA GLU A 95 2.51 7.17 0.77
C GLU A 95 2.87 5.78 1.24
N ALA A 96 2.24 5.34 2.32
CA ALA A 96 2.19 3.94 2.73
C ALA A 96 0.96 3.27 2.14
N GLY A 97 1.14 2.09 1.56
CA GLY A 97 0.04 1.34 0.96
C GLY A 97 0.16 -0.16 1.18
N TRP A 98 -0.99 -0.82 1.11
CA TRP A 98 -1.12 -2.27 1.24
C TRP A 98 -2.34 -2.78 0.50
N ARG A 99 -2.20 -3.98 -0.05
CA ARG A 99 -3.30 -4.75 -0.60
C ARG A 99 -2.95 -6.23 -0.50
N LEU A 100 -3.75 -6.97 0.25
CA LEU A 100 -3.57 -8.40 0.48
C LEU A 100 -4.74 -9.18 -0.12
N ALA A 101 -4.45 -10.39 -0.60
CA ALA A 101 -5.46 -11.32 -1.05
C ALA A 101 -6.35 -11.75 0.13
N ARG A 102 -7.64 -11.93 -0.15
CA ARG A 102 -8.69 -12.18 0.85
C ARG A 102 -8.40 -13.30 1.85
N PRO A 103 -7.79 -14.46 1.49
CA PRO A 103 -7.49 -15.52 2.45
C PRO A 103 -6.53 -15.10 3.59
N TYR A 104 -5.83 -13.99 3.42
CA TYR A 104 -4.82 -13.49 4.38
C TYR A 104 -5.30 -12.32 5.23
N TRP A 105 -6.56 -11.89 5.07
CA TRP A 105 -7.16 -10.84 5.88
C TRP A 105 -7.40 -11.28 7.33
N GLY A 106 -7.50 -10.31 8.24
CA GLY A 106 -7.80 -10.56 9.66
C GLY A 106 -6.65 -11.19 10.46
N ARG A 107 -5.50 -11.44 9.85
CA ARG A 107 -4.33 -12.07 10.48
C ARG A 107 -3.29 -11.07 11.00
N GLY A 108 -3.52 -9.77 10.83
CA GLY A 108 -2.60 -8.72 11.24
C GLY A 108 -1.43 -8.46 10.28
N TYR A 109 -1.35 -9.13 9.15
CA TYR A 109 -0.25 -9.00 8.18
C TYR A 109 -0.10 -7.57 7.63
N ALA A 110 -1.22 -6.91 7.28
CA ALA A 110 -1.16 -5.52 6.80
C ALA A 110 -0.56 -4.58 7.85
N THR A 111 -0.96 -4.71 9.11
CA THR A 111 -0.42 -3.91 10.23
C THR A 111 1.08 -4.18 10.44
N GLU A 112 1.48 -5.47 10.46
CA GLU A 112 2.87 -5.87 10.66
C GLU A 112 3.79 -5.36 9.55
N GLY A 113 3.40 -5.58 8.29
CA GLY A 113 4.18 -5.13 7.14
C GLY A 113 4.22 -3.61 7.01
N ALA A 114 3.11 -2.92 7.29
CA ALA A 114 3.07 -1.47 7.25
C ALA A 114 3.94 -0.82 8.34
N LEU A 115 3.96 -1.37 9.56
CA LEU A 115 4.88 -0.92 10.61
C LEU A 115 6.34 -1.06 10.19
N ALA A 116 6.70 -2.18 9.56
CA ALA A 116 8.05 -2.40 9.06
C ALA A 116 8.42 -1.43 7.92
N ALA A 117 7.47 -1.16 7.01
CA ALA A 117 7.65 -0.17 5.95
C ALA A 117 7.83 1.24 6.50
N LEU A 118 7.04 1.65 7.51
CA LEU A 118 7.21 2.94 8.20
C LEU A 118 8.58 3.05 8.88
N ALA A 119 9.02 1.99 9.57
CA ALA A 119 10.33 1.95 10.21
C ALA A 119 11.47 2.12 9.19
N ASP A 120 11.38 1.46 8.03
CA ASP A 120 12.31 1.64 6.93
C ASP A 120 12.29 3.08 6.38
N GLY A 121 11.09 3.63 6.18
CA GLY A 121 10.89 5.00 5.70
C GLY A 121 11.52 6.05 6.61
N PHE A 122 11.28 5.98 7.92
CA PHE A 122 11.85 6.92 8.88
C PHE A 122 13.34 6.67 9.17
N GLY A 123 13.76 5.40 9.14
CA GLY A 123 15.15 4.99 9.40
C GLY A 123 16.05 5.15 8.18
N ARG A 124 15.95 4.22 7.23
CA ARG A 124 16.84 4.13 6.08
C ARG A 124 16.62 5.27 5.08
N LEU A 125 15.36 5.60 4.77
CA LEU A 125 15.06 6.67 3.80
C LEU A 125 15.10 8.07 4.41
N GLY A 126 15.12 8.20 5.74
CA GLY A 126 15.21 9.50 6.44
C GLY A 126 13.99 10.40 6.27
N LEU A 127 12.83 9.85 5.90
CA LEU A 127 11.60 10.61 5.68
C LEU A 127 11.18 11.32 6.97
N GLN A 128 10.59 12.50 6.83
CA GLN A 128 10.08 13.28 7.97
C GLN A 128 8.58 13.03 8.21
N GLU A 129 7.86 12.69 7.14
CA GLU A 129 6.43 12.39 7.17
C GLU A 129 6.11 11.32 6.13
N ILE A 130 5.16 10.46 6.46
CA ILE A 130 4.57 9.47 5.57
C ILE A 130 3.05 9.62 5.65
N VAL A 131 2.39 9.61 4.51
CA VAL A 131 0.92 9.68 4.40
C VAL A 131 0.34 8.30 4.09
N ALA A 132 -0.93 8.10 4.35
CA ALA A 132 -1.74 7.02 3.77
C ALA A 132 -3.13 7.56 3.51
N TYR A 133 -3.79 7.09 2.48
CA TYR A 133 -5.13 7.56 2.14
C TYR A 133 -6.00 6.40 1.64
N ALA A 134 -7.29 6.57 1.78
CA ALA A 134 -8.27 5.62 1.29
C ALA A 134 -9.63 6.32 1.10
N VAL A 135 -10.51 5.71 0.32
CA VAL A 135 -11.91 6.15 0.30
C VAL A 135 -12.50 6.06 1.72
N ALA A 136 -13.28 7.05 2.11
CA ALA A 136 -13.77 7.22 3.49
C ALA A 136 -14.51 5.98 4.04
N ILE A 137 -15.18 5.23 3.16
CA ILE A 137 -15.91 4.00 3.49
C ILE A 137 -15.00 2.77 3.68
N ASN A 138 -13.69 2.86 3.39
CA ASN A 138 -12.75 1.76 3.56
C ASN A 138 -12.32 1.61 5.03
N ALA A 139 -13.25 1.19 5.87
CA ALA A 139 -13.00 0.98 7.29
C ALA A 139 -11.86 -0.01 7.61
N PRO A 140 -11.64 -1.11 6.86
CA PRO A 140 -10.48 -1.98 7.07
C PRO A 140 -9.14 -1.24 6.96
N SER A 141 -8.91 -0.45 5.90
CA SER A 141 -7.66 0.31 5.74
C SER A 141 -7.50 1.38 6.81
N ARG A 142 -8.56 2.10 7.16
CA ARG A 142 -8.53 3.10 8.23
C ARG A 142 -8.09 2.50 9.57
N ARG A 143 -8.63 1.32 9.93
CA ARG A 143 -8.18 0.61 11.13
C ARG A 143 -6.70 0.21 11.10
N VAL A 144 -6.15 -0.11 9.94
CA VAL A 144 -4.70 -0.34 9.81
C VAL A 144 -3.94 0.95 10.05
N MET A 145 -4.32 2.07 9.41
CA MET A 145 -3.71 3.38 9.60
C MET A 145 -3.67 3.79 11.07
N GLU A 146 -4.78 3.62 11.77
CA GLU A 146 -4.88 3.90 13.22
C GLU A 146 -3.96 3.00 14.06
N ARG A 147 -3.92 1.69 13.77
CA ARG A 147 -3.08 0.72 14.50
C ARG A 147 -1.58 0.95 14.29
N ILE A 148 -1.17 1.49 13.16
CA ILE A 148 0.24 1.85 12.92
C ILE A 148 0.59 3.25 13.42
N GLY A 149 -0.34 3.91 14.13
CA GLY A 149 -0.14 5.19 14.80
C GLY A 149 -0.15 6.38 13.85
N MET A 150 -0.88 6.30 12.75
CA MET A 150 -1.15 7.46 11.90
C MET A 150 -2.33 8.26 12.47
N THR A 151 -2.32 9.57 12.28
CA THR A 151 -3.36 10.49 12.73
C THR A 151 -4.16 11.02 11.54
N HIS A 152 -5.44 11.23 11.74
CA HIS A 152 -6.36 11.77 10.75
C HIS A 152 -6.74 13.21 11.13
N ASP A 153 -6.61 14.12 10.18
CA ASP A 153 -7.18 15.45 10.26
C ASP A 153 -8.24 15.61 9.15
N PRO A 154 -9.51 15.83 9.49
CA PRO A 154 -10.57 16.02 8.49
C PRO A 154 -10.32 17.19 7.51
N ALA A 155 -9.44 18.14 7.86
CA ALA A 155 -9.06 19.24 6.98
C ALA A 155 -8.20 18.76 5.77
N ASP A 156 -7.56 17.61 5.89
CA ASP A 156 -6.78 17.01 4.80
C ASP A 156 -7.63 16.15 3.84
N ASP A 157 -8.89 15.87 4.20
CA ASP A 157 -9.77 15.03 3.40
C ASP A 157 -10.16 15.73 2.09
N TYR A 158 -10.27 14.94 1.02
CA TYR A 158 -10.57 15.48 -0.31
C TYR A 158 -11.59 14.63 -1.07
N ASP A 159 -12.21 15.25 -2.06
CA ASP A 159 -13.07 14.56 -3.02
C ASP A 159 -12.28 14.27 -4.29
N HIS A 160 -12.39 13.04 -4.78
CA HIS A 160 -11.67 12.63 -5.99
C HIS A 160 -12.23 13.38 -7.19
N LYS A 161 -11.36 14.10 -7.91
CA LYS A 161 -11.71 15.02 -9.00
C LYS A 161 -12.52 14.39 -10.14
N ASP A 162 -12.33 13.10 -10.39
CA ASP A 162 -12.97 12.36 -11.48
C ASP A 162 -14.18 11.55 -10.99
N ARG A 163 -14.78 11.92 -9.84
CA ARG A 163 -15.93 11.26 -9.23
C ARG A 163 -17.06 12.23 -8.97
N GLU A 164 -18.29 11.74 -9.17
CA GLU A 164 -19.46 12.49 -8.77
C GLU A 164 -19.54 12.60 -7.23
N PRO A 165 -20.04 13.72 -6.69
CA PRO A 165 -20.08 13.96 -5.23
C PRO A 165 -20.87 12.92 -4.43
N ASN A 166 -21.85 12.25 -5.04
CA ASN A 166 -22.66 11.21 -4.45
C ASN A 166 -22.12 9.78 -4.67
N ASP A 167 -20.99 9.63 -5.39
CA ASP A 167 -20.29 8.35 -5.53
C ASP A 167 -19.69 7.97 -4.17
N PRO A 168 -19.98 6.77 -3.61
CA PRO A 168 -19.36 6.31 -2.36
C PRO A 168 -17.83 6.28 -2.39
N LEU A 169 -17.22 6.23 -3.58
CA LEU A 169 -15.78 6.24 -3.79
C LEU A 169 -15.21 7.66 -4.01
N CYS A 170 -16.03 8.72 -3.90
CA CYS A 170 -15.58 10.08 -4.11
C CYS A 170 -14.73 10.60 -2.94
N ARG A 171 -15.25 10.53 -1.72
CA ARG A 171 -14.60 11.08 -0.54
C ARG A 171 -13.43 10.23 -0.08
N HIS A 172 -12.25 10.83 0.05
CA HIS A 172 -11.03 10.23 0.57
C HIS A 172 -10.62 10.85 1.90
N VAL A 173 -10.12 10.03 2.79
CA VAL A 173 -9.52 10.42 4.07
C VAL A 173 -8.01 10.28 3.99
N VAL A 174 -7.30 11.23 4.60
CA VAL A 174 -5.83 11.25 4.61
C VAL A 174 -5.33 11.14 6.05
N TYR A 175 -4.46 10.16 6.26
CA TYR A 175 -3.78 9.92 7.53
C TYR A 175 -2.29 10.26 7.37
N ARG A 176 -1.68 10.78 8.44
CA ARG A 176 -0.26 11.17 8.44
C ARG A 176 0.46 10.57 9.65
N LYS A 177 1.72 10.24 9.44
CA LYS A 177 2.65 9.96 10.54
C LYS A 177 3.92 10.74 10.33
N LYS A 178 4.29 11.52 11.33
CA LYS A 178 5.58 12.22 11.37
C LYS A 178 6.61 11.33 12.05
N ARG A 179 7.87 11.55 11.70
CA ARG A 179 9.00 10.94 12.38
C ARG A 179 9.02 11.40 13.83
N ASP A 180 9.15 10.46 14.76
CA ASP A 180 9.35 10.81 16.16
C ASP A 180 10.70 11.54 16.29
N VAL A 181 10.66 12.79 16.76
CA VAL A 181 11.85 13.55 17.09
C VAL A 181 12.21 13.13 18.51
N GLY A 182 13.23 12.24 18.63
CA GLY A 182 13.79 11.84 19.91
C GLY A 182 14.48 13.00 20.64
#